data_70cf1feb2d22470b0eb1c41c36696ad9
#
_entry.id   70cf1feb2d22470b0eb1c41c36696ad9
#
_cell.length_a   1.000
_cell.length_b   1.000
_cell.length_c   1.000
_cell.angle_alpha   90.00
_cell.angle_beta   90.00
_cell.angle_gamma   90.00
#
_symmetry.space_group_name_H-M   'P 1'
#
loop_
_entity.id
_entity.type
_entity.pdbx_description
1 polymer ?
#
loop_
_entity_poly.entity_id
_entity_poly.type
_entity_poly.pdbx_seq_one_letter_code
_entity_poly.pdbx_strand_id
1 'polypeptide(L)'
;MEKEKKTIDYRVEKDSIGTKDVPEGVYYGVQSLRAAENFHITGLSMHPEIINSLAYIKKAAAITNCEVGIIDKKIANAIVKACDEILEGKFHKDFIVDPIQGGAGTSL
;
A
#
# COMPACT_ATOMS: atom_id res chain seq x y z
N MET A 1 -5.43 13.99 35.14
CA MET A 1 -5.76 12.78 34.42
C MET A 1 -4.71 12.58 33.37
N GLU A 2 -3.85 11.60 33.57
CA GLU A 2 -2.82 11.29 32.59
C GLU A 2 -3.47 10.65 31.36
N LYS A 3 -3.23 11.23 30.21
CA LYS A 3 -3.57 10.56 28.97
C LYS A 3 -2.64 9.38 28.79
N GLU A 4 -3.17 8.19 28.76
CA GLU A 4 -2.40 7.04 28.33
C GLU A 4 -1.78 7.34 26.97
N LYS A 5 -0.47 7.32 26.90
CA LYS A 5 0.23 7.36 25.62
C LYS A 5 -0.07 6.06 24.90
N LYS A 6 -0.78 6.15 23.78
CA LYS A 6 -0.92 5.00 22.88
C LYS A 6 0.48 4.63 22.43
N THR A 7 0.94 3.48 22.91
CA THR A 7 2.17 2.87 22.41
C THR A 7 1.89 2.38 20.99
N ILE A 8 2.59 2.94 20.02
CA ILE A 8 2.52 2.46 18.64
C ILE A 8 3.46 1.28 18.53
N ASP A 9 2.93 0.12 18.18
CA ASP A 9 3.73 -1.05 17.87
C ASP A 9 4.27 -0.94 16.44
N TYR A 10 5.51 -1.34 16.26
CA TYR A 10 6.20 -1.33 14.96
C TYR A 10 6.60 -2.75 14.60
N ARG A 11 6.59 -3.03 13.31
CA ARG A 11 7.26 -4.20 12.75
C ARG A 11 8.52 -3.74 12.03
N VAL A 12 9.54 -4.57 12.01
CA VAL A 12 10.79 -4.31 11.28
C VAL A 12 10.64 -4.90 9.89
N GLU A 13 10.80 -4.06 8.87
CA GLU A 13 10.85 -4.50 7.47
C GLU A 13 12.21 -4.20 6.87
N LYS A 14 12.59 -4.99 5.90
CA LYS A 14 13.89 -4.88 5.22
C LYS A 14 13.71 -4.72 3.72
N ASP A 15 14.50 -3.84 3.15
CA ASP A 15 14.67 -3.71 1.71
C ASP A 15 16.17 -3.70 1.36
N SER A 16 16.52 -3.37 0.11
CA SER A 16 17.90 -3.38 -0.37
C SER A 16 18.82 -2.37 0.32
N ILE A 17 18.28 -1.34 0.97
CA ILE A 17 19.09 -0.31 1.66
C ILE A 17 19.10 -0.46 3.17
N GLY A 18 18.41 -1.42 3.74
CA GLY A 18 18.46 -1.72 5.15
C GLY A 18 17.11 -1.98 5.78
N THR A 19 17.09 -1.95 7.11
CA THR A 19 15.87 -2.15 7.90
C THR A 19 15.21 -0.84 8.26
N LYS A 20 13.91 -0.88 8.49
CA LYS A 20 13.12 0.26 8.92
C LYS A 20 11.93 -0.19 9.73
N ASP A 21 11.60 0.58 10.76
CA ASP A 21 10.40 0.35 11.55
C ASP A 21 9.16 0.88 10.80
N VAL A 22 8.18 0.00 10.63
CA VAL A 22 6.89 0.31 10.01
C VAL A 22 5.80 0.10 11.05
N PRO A 23 4.83 1.02 11.20
CA PRO A 23 3.74 0.80 12.14
C PRO A 23 3.00 -0.51 11.87
N GLU A 24 2.73 -1.28 12.92
CA GLU A 24 2.14 -2.62 12.78
C GLU A 24 0.75 -2.61 12.17
N GLY A 25 -0.05 -1.60 12.48
CA GLY A 25 -1.45 -1.53 12.06
C GLY A 25 -1.70 -1.01 10.64
N VAL A 26 -0.65 -0.74 9.86
CA VAL A 26 -0.79 -0.19 8.51
C VAL A 26 -0.53 -1.23 7.44
N TYR A 27 -1.08 -1.00 6.25
CA TYR A 27 -0.94 -1.91 5.11
C TYR A 27 0.19 -1.53 4.16
N TYR A 28 0.73 -0.31 4.25
CA TYR A 28 1.90 0.04 3.46
C TYR A 28 3.17 -0.61 4.02
N GLY A 29 4.12 -0.83 3.15
CA GLY A 29 5.41 -1.42 3.52
C GLY A 29 6.54 -0.40 3.59
N VAL A 30 7.74 -0.91 3.76
CA VAL A 30 8.97 -0.10 3.94
C VAL A 30 9.25 0.80 2.74
N GLN A 31 9.01 0.36 1.53
CA GLN A 31 9.31 1.16 0.34
C GLN A 31 8.40 2.38 0.23
N SER A 32 7.11 2.21 0.44
CA SER A 32 6.17 3.33 0.46
C SER A 32 6.47 4.31 1.59
N LEU A 33 6.85 3.79 2.77
CA LEU A 33 7.23 4.64 3.90
C LEU A 33 8.46 5.48 3.57
N ARG A 34 9.52 4.88 3.00
CA ARG A 34 10.71 5.63 2.58
C ARG A 34 10.39 6.69 1.54
N ALA A 35 9.55 6.35 0.56
CA ALA A 35 9.12 7.29 -0.47
C ALA A 35 8.33 8.47 0.12
N ALA A 36 7.42 8.20 1.05
CA ALA A 36 6.66 9.25 1.74
C ALA A 36 7.57 10.18 2.54
N GLU A 37 8.62 9.65 3.17
CA GLU A 37 9.60 10.45 3.90
C GLU A 37 10.53 11.26 2.99
N ASN A 38 10.88 10.71 1.81
CA ASN A 38 11.79 11.36 0.87
C ASN A 38 11.12 12.43 0.02
N PHE A 39 9.84 12.27 -0.30
CA PHE A 39 9.11 13.15 -1.21
C PHE A 39 7.99 13.90 -0.49
N HIS A 40 8.34 15.00 0.18
CA HIS A 40 7.40 15.91 0.83
C HIS A 40 7.23 17.16 -0.04
N ILE A 41 6.66 17.01 -1.22
CA ILE A 41 6.64 18.09 -2.21
C ILE A 41 5.37 18.91 -2.12
N THR A 42 4.20 18.25 -2.16
CA THR A 42 2.90 18.94 -2.13
C THR A 42 2.18 18.83 -0.79
N GLY A 43 2.48 17.80 0.00
CA GLY A 43 1.71 17.45 1.19
C GLY A 43 0.32 16.89 0.89
N LEU A 44 0.01 16.64 -0.38
CA LEU A 44 -1.25 16.07 -0.81
C LEU A 44 -1.18 14.55 -0.83
N SER A 45 -2.34 13.91 -0.82
CA SER A 45 -2.50 12.47 -1.00
C SER A 45 -2.74 12.13 -2.47
N MET A 46 -2.59 10.85 -2.80
CA MET A 46 -2.95 10.35 -4.14
C MET A 46 -4.44 10.54 -4.41
N HIS A 47 -4.78 10.90 -5.65
CA HIS A 47 -6.17 11.06 -6.05
C HIS A 47 -6.91 9.73 -5.92
N PRO A 48 -8.13 9.70 -5.32
CA PRO A 48 -8.88 8.46 -5.13
C PRO A 48 -9.10 7.65 -6.41
N GLU A 49 -9.28 8.30 -7.55
CA GLU A 49 -9.47 7.61 -8.82
C GLU A 49 -8.22 6.88 -9.31
N ILE A 50 -7.02 7.38 -8.99
CA ILE A 50 -5.77 6.68 -9.30
C ILE A 50 -5.68 5.42 -8.44
N ILE A 51 -6.00 5.52 -7.16
CA ILE A 51 -6.04 4.37 -6.25
C ILE A 51 -7.02 3.32 -6.76
N ASN A 52 -8.22 3.72 -7.14
CA ASN A 52 -9.24 2.82 -7.67
C ASN A 52 -8.79 2.19 -8.99
N SER A 53 -8.17 2.96 -9.88
CA SER A 53 -7.64 2.43 -11.15
C SER A 53 -6.59 1.35 -10.92
N LEU A 54 -5.68 1.56 -9.97
CA LEU A 54 -4.69 0.55 -9.59
C LEU A 54 -5.35 -0.69 -9.01
N ALA A 55 -6.39 -0.53 -8.20
CA ALA A 55 -7.15 -1.67 -7.67
C ALA A 55 -7.81 -2.48 -8.78
N TYR A 56 -8.39 -1.83 -9.79
CA TYR A 56 -8.95 -2.52 -10.96
C TYR A 56 -7.87 -3.28 -11.74
N ILE A 57 -6.72 -2.67 -11.96
CA ILE A 57 -5.59 -3.31 -12.67
C ILE A 57 -5.11 -4.54 -11.91
N LYS A 58 -4.93 -4.43 -10.62
CA LYS A 58 -4.49 -5.56 -9.77
C LYS A 58 -5.53 -6.67 -9.72
N LYS A 59 -6.80 -6.32 -9.65
CA LYS A 59 -7.90 -7.30 -9.68
C LYS A 59 -7.90 -8.06 -11.00
N ALA A 60 -7.83 -7.37 -12.12
CA ALA A 60 -7.79 -8.00 -13.45
C ALA A 60 -6.55 -8.89 -13.61
N ALA A 61 -5.39 -8.41 -13.15
CA ALA A 61 -4.15 -9.19 -13.18
C ALA A 61 -4.25 -10.47 -12.34
N ALA A 62 -4.83 -10.39 -11.15
CA ALA A 62 -5.02 -11.55 -10.27
C ALA A 62 -5.91 -12.61 -10.92
N ILE A 63 -7.02 -12.20 -11.52
CA ILE A 63 -7.94 -13.10 -12.22
C ILE A 63 -7.24 -13.78 -13.40
N THR A 64 -6.58 -13.00 -14.23
CA THR A 64 -5.89 -13.50 -15.43
C THR A 64 -4.74 -14.44 -15.05
N ASN A 65 -3.92 -14.06 -14.09
CA ASN A 65 -2.79 -14.88 -13.66
C ASN A 65 -3.23 -16.20 -12.99
N CYS A 66 -4.39 -16.19 -12.35
CA CYS A 66 -4.99 -17.42 -11.83
C CYS A 66 -5.46 -18.34 -12.97
N GLU A 67 -6.12 -17.79 -13.99
CA GLU A 67 -6.64 -18.55 -15.14
C GLU A 67 -5.53 -19.23 -15.93
N VAL A 68 -4.38 -18.56 -16.08
CA VAL A 68 -3.22 -19.12 -16.79
C VAL A 68 -2.29 -19.94 -15.88
N GLY A 69 -2.64 -20.12 -14.62
CA GLY A 69 -1.92 -20.97 -13.69
C GLY A 69 -0.65 -20.39 -13.07
N ILE A 70 -0.44 -19.07 -13.16
CA ILE A 70 0.74 -18.41 -12.59
C ILE A 70 0.61 -18.23 -11.08
N ILE A 71 -0.59 -17.96 -10.58
CA ILE A 71 -0.86 -17.85 -9.14
C ILE A 71 -1.97 -18.80 -8.72
N ASP A 72 -1.89 -19.26 -7.47
CA ASP A 72 -2.88 -20.11 -6.85
C ASP A 72 -4.22 -19.39 -6.68
N LYS A 73 -5.31 -20.13 -6.82
CA LYS A 73 -6.67 -19.63 -6.68
C LYS A 73 -6.91 -18.98 -5.31
N LYS A 74 -6.35 -19.52 -4.24
CA LYS A 74 -6.47 -18.97 -2.90
C LYS A 74 -5.83 -17.58 -2.81
N ILE A 75 -4.67 -17.41 -3.41
CA ILE A 75 -3.96 -16.12 -3.46
C ILE A 75 -4.73 -15.14 -4.34
N ALA A 76 -5.18 -15.57 -5.52
CA ALA A 76 -5.97 -14.73 -6.42
C ALA A 76 -7.25 -14.23 -5.75
N ASN A 77 -7.97 -15.09 -5.05
CA ASN A 77 -9.19 -14.71 -4.34
C ASN A 77 -8.92 -13.70 -3.23
N ALA A 78 -7.81 -13.84 -2.51
CA ALA A 78 -7.40 -12.87 -1.49
C ALA A 78 -7.08 -11.50 -2.09
N ILE A 79 -6.38 -11.46 -3.22
CA ILE A 79 -6.06 -10.22 -3.93
C ILE A 79 -7.34 -9.54 -4.45
N VAL A 80 -8.25 -10.30 -5.06
CA VAL A 80 -9.54 -9.77 -5.55
C VAL A 80 -10.35 -9.18 -4.41
N LYS A 81 -10.43 -9.87 -3.28
CA LYS A 81 -11.13 -9.36 -2.10
C LYS A 81 -10.52 -8.06 -1.58
N ALA A 82 -9.20 -7.99 -1.50
CA ALA A 82 -8.52 -6.77 -1.07
C ALA A 82 -8.78 -5.61 -2.05
N CYS A 83 -8.73 -5.87 -3.35
CA CYS A 83 -9.05 -4.86 -4.37
C CYS A 83 -10.49 -4.36 -4.25
N ASP A 84 -11.45 -5.25 -4.04
CA ASP A 84 -12.85 -4.88 -3.86
C ASP A 84 -13.05 -4.00 -2.62
N GLU A 85 -12.35 -4.29 -1.53
CA GLU A 85 -12.38 -3.44 -0.33
C GLU A 85 -11.79 -2.04 -0.59
N ILE A 86 -10.73 -1.93 -1.35
CA ILE A 86 -10.17 -0.64 -1.76
C ILE A 86 -11.18 0.13 -2.63
N LEU A 87 -11.83 -0.55 -3.57
CA LEU A 87 -12.84 0.05 -4.44
C LEU A 87 -14.07 0.54 -3.67
N GLU A 88 -14.36 -0.06 -2.52
CA GLU A 88 -15.40 0.41 -1.59
C GLU A 88 -14.98 1.65 -0.80
N GLY A 89 -13.75 2.13 -0.96
CA GLY A 89 -13.21 3.31 -0.29
C GLY A 89 -12.43 3.00 0.99
N LYS A 90 -12.16 1.74 1.27
CA LYS A 90 -11.35 1.33 2.42
C LYS A 90 -9.87 1.48 2.14
N PHE A 91 -9.08 1.71 3.19
CA PHE A 91 -7.60 1.74 3.15
C PHE A 91 -6.97 2.86 2.32
N HIS A 92 -7.74 3.84 1.82
CA HIS A 92 -7.18 4.95 1.05
C HIS A 92 -6.12 5.74 1.83
N LYS A 93 -6.25 5.81 3.16
CA LYS A 93 -5.28 6.46 4.05
C LYS A 93 -3.91 5.78 4.08
N ASP A 94 -3.82 4.52 3.66
CA ASP A 94 -2.56 3.78 3.60
C ASP A 94 -1.76 4.04 2.31
N PHE A 95 -2.33 4.77 1.37
CA PHE A 95 -1.65 5.27 0.17
C PHE A 95 -0.99 6.61 0.50
N ILE A 96 0.13 6.55 1.19
CA ILE A 96 0.76 7.69 1.87
C ILE A 96 1.72 8.50 1.02
N VAL A 97 2.07 8.04 -0.18
CA VAL A 97 3.04 8.72 -1.02
C VAL A 97 2.47 10.01 -1.62
N ASP A 98 3.33 11.02 -1.76
CA ASP A 98 2.97 12.28 -2.42
C ASP A 98 2.66 12.01 -3.90
N PRO A 99 1.70 12.74 -4.51
CA PRO A 99 1.44 12.65 -5.95
C PRO A 99 2.67 12.94 -6.80
N ILE A 100 3.55 13.79 -6.32
CA ILE A 100 4.83 14.09 -6.96
C ILE A 100 5.93 13.29 -6.27
N GLN A 101 6.27 12.17 -6.85
CA GLN A 101 7.31 11.29 -6.34
C GLN A 101 8.09 10.69 -7.52
N GLY A 102 9.38 10.50 -7.33
CA GLY A 102 10.30 10.08 -8.39
C GLY A 102 10.48 8.56 -8.52
N GLY A 103 9.53 7.76 -8.05
CA GLY A 103 9.68 6.32 -7.95
C GLY A 103 9.43 5.52 -9.23
N ALA A 104 9.08 6.15 -10.35
CA ALA A 104 8.76 5.47 -11.61
C ALA A 104 7.75 4.32 -11.45
N GLY A 105 6.79 4.47 -10.54
CA GLY A 105 5.78 3.48 -10.21
C GLY A 105 6.13 2.58 -9.02
N THR A 106 7.37 2.55 -8.58
CA THR A 106 7.80 1.68 -7.47
C THR A 106 7.29 2.15 -6.10
N SER A 107 7.18 3.47 -5.91
CA SER A 107 6.80 4.06 -4.62
C SER A 107 5.32 3.89 -4.29
N LEU A 108 4.50 3.71 -5.27
CA LEU A 108 3.06 3.54 -5.15
C LEU A 108 2.70 2.06 -5.20
#